data_f3e393f42f4e19c4c5846420b095624e
#
_entry.id   f3e393f42f4e19c4c5846420b095624e
#
_cell.length_a   1.000
_cell.length_b   1.000
_cell.length_c   1.000
_cell.angle_alpha   90.00
_cell.angle_beta   90.00
_cell.angle_gamma   90.00
#
_symmetry.space_group_name_H-M   'P 1'
#
loop_
_entity.id
_entity.type
_entity.pdbx_description
1 polymer ?
#
loop_
_entity_poly.entity_id
_entity_poly.type
_entity_poly.pdbx_seq_one_letter_code
_entity_poly.pdbx_strand_id
1 'polypeptide(L)'
;FIYSNSWQIYMRKYQLFMVFILLLFPLTGCIGDDDTETQDEGGKIPSLTAPNQHGENITLSNFEGTMLVLLLNMGEWCEYCIQAAENSTALIEEMETIDDRYNVSFVEVLGSDEASDPADQEYAMNWSIEHNTSHHVLHSEIAKDYAVDNTDIGFPCYIIVDLDGVQRLKSAGVNTITAEDVQEQYEIYLSEKAWNCLIKANVDYC
;
A
#
# COMPACT_ATOMS: atom_id res chain seq x y z
N PHE A 1 -34.44 -2.21 63.34
CA PHE A 1 -33.76 -3.44 62.93
C PHE A 1 -34.62 -4.25 61.95
N ILE A 2 -35.13 -3.67 60.84
CA ILE A 2 -35.83 -4.43 59.79
C ILE A 2 -35.60 -3.77 58.39
N TYR A 3 -34.36 -3.40 58.05
CA TYR A 3 -34.05 -2.84 56.71
C TYR A 3 -32.89 -3.53 55.98
N SER A 4 -32.38 -4.65 56.50
CA SER A 4 -31.17 -5.28 55.94
C SER A 4 -31.41 -6.43 54.94
N ASN A 5 -32.61 -7.01 54.86
CA ASN A 5 -32.82 -8.21 54.02
C ASN A 5 -33.37 -7.95 52.62
N SER A 6 -33.91 -6.78 52.35
CA SER A 6 -34.52 -6.49 51.05
C SER A 6 -33.47 -6.18 49.96
N TRP A 7 -32.35 -5.58 50.36
CA TRP A 7 -31.24 -5.25 49.42
C TRP A 7 -30.47 -6.47 48.94
N GLN A 8 -30.26 -7.44 49.81
CA GLN A 8 -29.55 -8.69 49.45
C GLN A 8 -30.32 -9.54 48.44
N ILE A 9 -31.64 -9.55 48.52
CA ILE A 9 -32.52 -10.29 47.61
C ILE A 9 -32.55 -9.62 46.25
N TYR A 10 -32.53 -8.28 46.19
CA TYR A 10 -32.47 -7.52 44.94
C TYR A 10 -31.15 -7.73 44.19
N MET A 11 -30.04 -7.66 44.88
CA MET A 11 -28.71 -7.86 44.29
C MET A 11 -28.52 -9.28 43.73
N ARG A 12 -29.06 -10.28 44.43
CA ARG A 12 -28.99 -11.66 43.96
C ARG A 12 -29.84 -11.93 42.72
N LYS A 13 -30.99 -11.26 42.58
CA LYS A 13 -31.82 -11.30 41.36
C LYS A 13 -31.15 -10.63 40.18
N TYR A 14 -30.49 -9.49 40.36
CA TYR A 14 -29.75 -8.83 39.32
C TYR A 14 -28.52 -9.60 38.85
N GLN A 15 -27.80 -10.26 39.75
CA GLN A 15 -26.68 -11.13 39.37
C GLN A 15 -27.15 -12.33 38.54
N LEU A 16 -28.24 -12.96 38.89
CA LEU A 16 -28.82 -14.08 38.13
C LEU A 16 -29.36 -13.61 36.77
N PHE A 17 -29.91 -12.41 36.69
CA PHE A 17 -30.42 -11.83 35.43
C PHE A 17 -29.28 -11.45 34.49
N MET A 18 -28.17 -10.91 34.99
CA MET A 18 -26.98 -10.61 34.23
C MET A 18 -26.29 -11.86 33.66
N VAL A 19 -26.21 -12.93 34.46
CA VAL A 19 -25.68 -14.23 34.01
C VAL A 19 -26.58 -14.86 32.94
N PHE A 20 -27.92 -14.69 33.07
CA PHE A 20 -28.85 -15.21 32.06
C PHE A 20 -28.82 -14.44 30.74
N ILE A 21 -28.58 -13.14 30.78
CA ILE A 21 -28.37 -12.31 29.56
C ILE A 21 -27.07 -12.69 28.86
N LEU A 22 -26.00 -13.00 29.61
CA LEU A 22 -24.72 -13.46 29.02
C LEU A 22 -24.82 -14.86 28.39
N LEU A 23 -25.74 -15.70 28.81
CA LEU A 23 -25.96 -17.03 28.25
C LEU A 23 -26.96 -17.04 27.08
N LEU A 24 -27.68 -15.95 26.84
CA LEU A 24 -28.63 -15.81 25.73
C LEU A 24 -28.06 -15.06 24.52
N PHE A 25 -26.83 -14.56 24.61
CA PHE A 25 -26.13 -14.17 23.38
C PHE A 25 -25.63 -15.44 22.70
N PRO A 26 -26.33 -15.91 21.65
CA PRO A 26 -25.72 -16.89 20.78
C PRO A 26 -24.45 -16.26 20.26
N LEU A 27 -23.37 -17.00 20.22
CA LEU A 27 -22.20 -16.74 19.40
C LEU A 27 -22.64 -16.81 17.92
N THR A 28 -23.53 -15.92 17.51
CA THR A 28 -23.63 -15.56 16.12
C THR A 28 -22.37 -14.79 15.86
N GLY A 29 -21.32 -15.51 15.44
CA GLY A 29 -20.22 -14.90 14.73
C GLY A 29 -20.84 -14.02 13.67
N CYS A 30 -20.65 -12.72 13.76
CA CYS A 30 -20.84 -11.83 12.64
C CYS A 30 -19.96 -12.36 11.51
N ILE A 31 -20.58 -13.06 10.56
CA ILE A 31 -20.18 -12.97 9.18
C ILE A 31 -20.69 -11.59 8.78
N GLY A 32 -19.97 -10.57 9.17
CA GLY A 32 -19.98 -9.29 8.51
C GLY A 32 -19.18 -9.51 7.25
N ASP A 33 -19.81 -9.40 6.10
CA ASP A 33 -19.13 -8.92 4.91
C ASP A 33 -18.71 -7.48 5.25
N ASP A 34 -17.65 -7.35 6.02
CA ASP A 34 -16.85 -6.16 6.02
C ASP A 34 -16.04 -6.25 4.72
N ASP A 35 -16.40 -5.41 3.77
CA ASP A 35 -15.50 -4.93 2.73
C ASP A 35 -14.39 -4.12 3.41
N THR A 36 -13.73 -4.73 4.40
CA THR A 36 -12.43 -4.31 4.86
C THR A 36 -11.51 -4.79 3.76
N GLU A 37 -11.05 -3.87 2.91
CA GLU A 37 -9.87 -4.07 2.10
C GLU A 37 -8.85 -4.75 3.02
N THR A 38 -8.70 -6.05 2.85
CA THR A 38 -7.63 -6.80 3.48
C THR A 38 -6.38 -6.19 2.88
N GLN A 39 -5.67 -5.37 3.66
CA GLN A 39 -4.28 -5.05 3.39
C GLN A 39 -3.61 -6.43 3.32
N ASP A 40 -3.44 -6.91 2.10
CA ASP A 40 -2.65 -8.10 1.85
C ASP A 40 -1.22 -7.69 2.24
N GLU A 41 -0.75 -8.14 3.40
CA GLU A 41 0.65 -8.03 3.78
C GLU A 41 1.42 -8.84 2.74
N GLY A 42 1.67 -8.18 1.60
CA GLY A 42 2.26 -8.77 0.43
C GLY A 42 3.66 -9.25 0.77
N GLY A 43 4.12 -10.27 0.04
CA GLY A 43 5.50 -10.69 0.08
C GLY A 43 6.44 -9.59 -0.45
N LYS A 44 7.72 -9.89 -0.48
CA LYS A 44 8.70 -9.03 -1.16
C LYS A 44 8.30 -8.87 -2.63
N ILE A 45 8.32 -7.62 -3.15
CA ILE A 45 8.00 -7.38 -4.56
C ILE A 45 8.98 -8.12 -5.47
N PRO A 46 8.51 -8.63 -6.63
CA PRO A 46 9.40 -9.24 -7.60
C PRO A 46 10.48 -8.28 -8.08
N SER A 47 11.65 -8.82 -8.45
CA SER A 47 12.72 -8.01 -9.01
C SER A 47 12.36 -7.55 -10.41
N LEU A 48 12.64 -6.28 -10.70
CA LEU A 48 12.57 -5.71 -12.05
C LEU A 48 13.87 -4.93 -12.31
N THR A 49 14.47 -5.14 -13.48
CA THR A 49 15.51 -4.28 -14.05
C THR A 49 15.07 -3.92 -15.46
N ALA A 50 14.85 -2.64 -15.71
CA ALA A 50 14.43 -2.13 -17.02
C ALA A 50 15.04 -0.76 -17.28
N PRO A 51 15.19 -0.35 -18.57
CA PRO A 51 15.62 0.99 -18.89
C PRO A 51 14.54 2.01 -18.52
N ASN A 52 14.97 3.19 -18.07
CA ASN A 52 14.10 4.35 -17.91
C ASN A 52 14.00 5.14 -19.24
N GLN A 53 13.17 6.22 -19.25
CA GLN A 53 12.99 7.11 -20.40
C GLN A 53 14.30 7.71 -20.95
N HIS A 54 15.39 7.73 -20.19
CA HIS A 54 16.70 8.20 -20.60
C HIS A 54 17.66 7.07 -21.07
N GLY A 55 17.20 5.83 -21.07
CA GLY A 55 17.97 4.64 -21.45
C GLY A 55 18.88 4.11 -20.34
N GLU A 56 18.75 4.59 -19.12
CA GLU A 56 19.50 4.10 -17.95
C GLU A 56 18.78 2.89 -17.35
N ASN A 57 19.51 1.82 -17.07
CA ASN A 57 18.94 0.66 -16.41
C ASN A 57 18.71 0.93 -14.91
N ILE A 58 17.46 0.84 -14.51
CA ILE A 58 17.01 0.99 -13.13
C ILE A 58 16.56 -0.38 -12.61
N THR A 59 16.99 -0.73 -11.40
CA THR A 59 16.57 -1.95 -10.70
C THR A 59 15.76 -1.56 -9.47
N LEU A 60 14.60 -2.15 -9.24
CA LEU A 60 13.73 -1.80 -8.10
C LEU A 60 14.43 -2.00 -6.75
N SER A 61 15.36 -2.96 -6.62
CA SER A 61 16.16 -3.11 -5.41
C SER A 61 17.11 -1.93 -5.12
N ASN A 62 17.35 -1.03 -6.07
CA ASN A 62 18.13 0.20 -5.82
C ASN A 62 17.39 1.16 -4.87
N PHE A 63 16.08 0.95 -4.69
CA PHE A 63 15.23 1.74 -3.79
C PHE A 63 15.08 1.09 -2.40
N GLU A 64 15.73 -0.05 -2.13
CA GLU A 64 15.79 -0.60 -0.76
C GLU A 64 16.40 0.46 0.20
N GLY A 65 15.77 0.63 1.36
CA GLY A 65 16.09 1.68 2.31
C GLY A 65 15.29 2.99 2.10
N THR A 66 14.40 3.02 1.10
CA THR A 66 13.41 4.10 0.90
C THR A 66 12.01 3.48 0.87
N MET A 67 11.00 4.27 1.21
CA MET A 67 9.62 3.92 0.89
C MET A 67 9.42 4.13 -0.61
N LEU A 68 8.99 3.10 -1.35
CA LEU A 68 8.81 3.20 -2.79
C LEU A 68 7.32 3.21 -3.14
N VAL A 69 6.87 4.22 -3.85
CA VAL A 69 5.59 4.21 -4.56
C VAL A 69 5.83 3.76 -5.99
N LEU A 70 5.28 2.62 -6.34
CA LEU A 70 5.37 2.04 -7.67
C LEU A 70 4.03 2.21 -8.39
N LEU A 71 4.01 2.88 -9.53
CA LEU A 71 2.85 3.03 -10.39
C LEU A 71 2.99 2.08 -11.59
N LEU A 72 2.12 1.10 -11.69
CA LEU A 72 1.99 0.23 -12.85
C LEU A 72 0.99 0.84 -13.81
N ASN A 73 1.46 1.26 -14.98
CA ASN A 73 0.69 1.95 -16.00
C ASN A 73 0.73 1.23 -17.35
N MET A 74 -0.23 1.56 -18.21
CA MET A 74 -0.27 1.20 -19.63
C MET A 74 -0.22 2.49 -20.45
N GLY A 75 -0.19 2.35 -21.77
CA GLY A 75 -0.09 3.50 -22.68
C GLY A 75 -1.40 4.29 -22.85
N GLU A 76 -1.44 5.14 -23.85
CA GLU A 76 -2.50 6.13 -24.12
C GLU A 76 -3.89 5.53 -24.37
N TRP A 77 -3.99 4.25 -24.71
CA TRP A 77 -5.29 3.57 -24.83
C TRP A 77 -6.01 3.39 -23.47
N CYS A 78 -5.30 3.58 -22.35
CA CYS A 78 -5.82 3.50 -21.00
C CYS A 78 -6.05 4.92 -20.44
N GLU A 79 -7.25 5.47 -20.60
CA GLU A 79 -7.60 6.84 -20.17
C GLU A 79 -7.31 7.09 -18.68
N TYR A 80 -7.54 6.10 -17.82
CA TYR A 80 -7.23 6.22 -16.38
C TYR A 80 -5.72 6.21 -16.11
N CYS A 81 -4.93 5.56 -16.99
CA CYS A 81 -3.47 5.57 -16.88
C CYS A 81 -2.89 6.96 -17.22
N ILE A 82 -3.47 7.63 -18.21
CA ILE A 82 -3.13 9.03 -18.55
C ILE A 82 -3.38 9.92 -17.34
N GLN A 83 -4.57 9.84 -16.75
CA GLN A 83 -4.92 10.63 -15.55
C GLN A 83 -4.00 10.34 -14.37
N ALA A 84 -3.59 9.09 -14.18
CA ALA A 84 -2.65 8.71 -13.12
C ALA A 84 -1.26 9.30 -13.35
N ALA A 85 -0.76 9.28 -14.59
CA ALA A 85 0.52 9.91 -14.96
C ALA A 85 0.48 11.43 -14.75
N GLU A 86 -0.59 12.11 -15.19
CA GLU A 86 -0.78 13.55 -14.98
C GLU A 86 -0.81 13.95 -13.50
N ASN A 87 -1.41 13.10 -12.65
CA ASN A 87 -1.51 13.35 -11.21
C ASN A 87 -0.25 12.93 -10.43
N SER A 88 0.65 12.17 -11.03
CA SER A 88 1.85 11.66 -10.35
C SER A 88 2.75 12.78 -9.83
N THR A 89 2.91 13.87 -10.59
CA THR A 89 3.72 15.02 -10.17
C THR A 89 3.13 15.70 -8.93
N ALA A 90 1.80 15.87 -8.87
CA ALA A 90 1.14 16.45 -7.69
C ALA A 90 1.30 15.54 -6.47
N LEU A 91 1.17 14.23 -6.63
CA LEU A 91 1.40 13.27 -5.56
C LEU A 91 2.84 13.31 -5.05
N ILE A 92 3.83 13.42 -5.95
CA ILE A 92 5.24 13.53 -5.58
C ILE A 92 5.50 14.83 -4.81
N GLU A 93 4.96 15.96 -5.29
CA GLU A 93 5.07 17.25 -4.59
C GLU A 93 4.44 17.19 -3.19
N GLU A 94 3.32 16.50 -3.04
CA GLU A 94 2.68 16.26 -1.75
C GLU A 94 3.55 15.41 -0.83
N MET A 95 4.14 14.32 -1.36
CA MET A 95 5.07 13.46 -0.61
C MET A 95 6.33 14.21 -0.18
N GLU A 96 6.83 15.17 -0.94
CA GLU A 96 7.96 16.03 -0.56
C GLU A 96 7.64 16.95 0.62
N THR A 97 6.36 17.20 0.92
CA THR A 97 5.93 17.94 2.10
C THR A 97 5.90 17.10 3.37
N ILE A 98 5.95 15.78 3.25
CA ILE A 98 6.10 14.87 4.37
C ILE A 98 7.45 15.15 5.05
N ASP A 99 7.49 15.07 6.38
CA ASP A 99 8.68 15.32 7.21
C ASP A 99 9.95 14.68 6.60
N ASP A 100 11.05 15.44 6.56
CA ASP A 100 12.36 15.03 6.02
C ASP A 100 12.90 13.69 6.56
N ARG A 101 12.28 13.16 7.63
CA ARG A 101 12.59 11.83 8.17
C ARG A 101 12.14 10.70 7.25
N TYR A 102 11.20 10.97 6.34
CA TYR A 102 10.65 9.98 5.42
C TYR A 102 11.39 10.05 4.08
N ASN A 103 12.14 9.01 3.78
CA ASN A 103 12.78 8.88 2.48
C ASN A 103 11.83 8.13 1.55
N VAL A 104 11.21 8.84 0.60
CA VAL A 104 10.23 8.30 -0.33
C VAL A 104 10.75 8.44 -1.77
N SER A 105 10.53 7.43 -2.57
CA SER A 105 10.82 7.42 -4.00
C SER A 105 9.58 7.05 -4.80
N PHE A 106 9.48 7.53 -6.02
CA PHE A 106 8.42 7.20 -6.96
C PHE A 106 9.01 6.62 -8.24
N VAL A 107 8.41 5.54 -8.74
CA VAL A 107 8.79 4.91 -10.01
C VAL A 107 7.53 4.51 -10.77
N GLU A 108 7.47 4.83 -12.04
CA GLU A 108 6.42 4.38 -12.95
C GLU A 108 6.94 3.23 -13.83
N VAL A 109 6.12 2.21 -14.03
CA VAL A 109 6.36 1.12 -14.99
C VAL A 109 5.32 1.25 -16.11
N LEU A 110 5.76 1.71 -17.27
CA LEU A 110 4.95 1.90 -18.46
C LEU A 110 4.97 0.63 -19.31
N GLY A 111 3.89 -0.15 -19.26
CA GLY A 111 3.85 -1.48 -19.86
C GLY A 111 3.68 -1.48 -21.36
N SER A 112 2.97 -0.51 -21.96
CA SER A 112 2.70 -0.54 -23.39
C SER A 112 2.63 0.86 -24.01
N ASP A 113 2.72 0.90 -25.32
CA ASP A 113 2.44 2.07 -26.15
C ASP A 113 0.93 2.17 -26.51
N GLU A 114 0.58 3.11 -27.40
CA GLU A 114 -0.78 3.32 -27.91
C GLU A 114 -1.33 2.12 -28.71
N ALA A 115 -0.48 1.31 -29.32
CA ALA A 115 -0.83 0.12 -30.07
C ALA A 115 -0.94 -1.14 -29.19
N SER A 116 -0.70 -1.01 -27.89
CA SER A 116 -0.58 -2.11 -26.92
C SER A 116 0.66 -2.99 -27.12
N ASP A 117 1.64 -2.53 -27.87
CA ASP A 117 2.97 -3.15 -27.93
C ASP A 117 3.80 -2.71 -26.72
N PRO A 118 4.89 -3.42 -26.33
CA PRO A 118 5.77 -2.97 -25.28
C PRO A 118 6.29 -1.55 -25.53
N ALA A 119 6.17 -0.65 -24.55
CA ALA A 119 6.68 0.71 -24.69
C ALA A 119 8.19 0.70 -24.96
N ASP A 120 8.63 1.45 -25.95
CA ASP A 120 10.04 1.66 -26.24
C ASP A 120 10.57 2.95 -25.59
N GLN A 121 11.85 3.24 -25.77
CA GLN A 121 12.48 4.41 -25.15
C GLN A 121 11.92 5.74 -25.71
N GLU A 122 11.62 5.81 -26.99
CA GLU A 122 11.10 7.03 -27.62
C GLU A 122 9.69 7.31 -27.08
N TYR A 123 8.87 6.27 -27.00
CA TYR A 123 7.52 6.37 -26.42
C TYR A 123 7.57 6.79 -24.95
N ALA A 124 8.41 6.14 -24.12
CA ALA A 124 8.54 6.48 -22.70
C ALA A 124 9.07 7.91 -22.48
N MET A 125 9.96 8.40 -23.35
CA MET A 125 10.44 9.78 -23.31
C MET A 125 9.30 10.76 -23.67
N ASN A 126 8.53 10.49 -24.72
CA ASN A 126 7.41 11.33 -25.13
C ASN A 126 6.32 11.35 -24.04
N TRP A 127 6.00 10.19 -23.47
CA TRP A 127 5.10 10.04 -22.31
C TRP A 127 5.54 10.92 -21.15
N SER A 128 6.82 10.84 -20.76
CA SER A 128 7.39 11.65 -19.70
C SER A 128 7.28 13.15 -19.95
N ILE A 129 7.49 13.60 -21.19
CA ILE A 129 7.38 15.01 -21.59
C ILE A 129 5.91 15.46 -21.57
N GLU A 130 5.01 14.67 -22.13
CA GLU A 130 3.59 15.01 -22.28
C GLU A 130 2.90 15.12 -20.92
N HIS A 131 3.19 14.19 -20.00
CA HIS A 131 2.60 14.16 -18.67
C HIS A 131 3.45 14.86 -17.60
N ASN A 132 4.53 15.55 -18.04
CA ASN A 132 5.43 16.33 -17.17
C ASN A 132 5.93 15.50 -15.96
N THR A 133 6.33 14.24 -16.19
CA THR A 133 6.82 13.38 -15.11
C THR A 133 8.23 13.76 -14.69
N SER A 134 8.49 13.82 -13.38
CA SER A 134 9.81 14.11 -12.79
C SER A 134 10.55 12.88 -12.28
N HIS A 135 9.92 11.70 -12.39
CA HIS A 135 10.40 10.41 -11.87
C HIS A 135 10.88 9.47 -12.99
N HIS A 136 11.38 8.30 -12.60
CA HIS A 136 11.75 7.26 -13.57
C HIS A 136 10.50 6.61 -14.17
N VAL A 137 10.43 6.59 -15.50
CA VAL A 137 9.44 5.86 -16.29
C VAL A 137 10.14 4.66 -16.91
N LEU A 138 9.95 3.49 -16.32
CA LEU A 138 10.55 2.23 -16.80
C LEU A 138 9.74 1.68 -17.96
N HIS A 139 10.41 1.17 -18.98
CA HIS A 139 9.79 0.66 -20.18
C HIS A 139 10.49 -0.62 -20.68
N SER A 140 9.93 -1.35 -21.57
CA SER A 140 10.40 -2.52 -22.29
C SER A 140 9.41 -3.68 -22.23
N GLU A 141 9.67 -4.76 -22.96
CA GLU A 141 8.89 -6.00 -22.86
C GLU A 141 8.89 -6.57 -21.43
N ILE A 142 10.04 -6.53 -20.74
CA ILE A 142 10.15 -6.99 -19.35
C ILE A 142 9.32 -6.10 -18.40
N ALA A 143 9.28 -4.79 -18.63
CA ALA A 143 8.46 -3.86 -17.88
C ALA A 143 6.96 -4.13 -18.10
N LYS A 144 6.55 -4.41 -19.34
CA LYS A 144 5.18 -4.80 -19.67
C LYS A 144 4.77 -6.09 -18.95
N ASP A 145 5.58 -7.13 -19.04
CA ASP A 145 5.32 -8.40 -18.37
C ASP A 145 5.22 -8.19 -16.85
N TYR A 146 6.15 -7.41 -16.28
CA TYR A 146 6.11 -7.07 -14.85
C TYR A 146 4.80 -6.37 -14.48
N ALA A 147 4.37 -5.36 -15.23
CA ALA A 147 3.14 -4.63 -14.96
C ALA A 147 1.92 -5.56 -15.03
N VAL A 148 1.84 -6.43 -16.02
CA VAL A 148 0.74 -7.38 -16.19
C VAL A 148 0.73 -8.43 -15.08
N ASP A 149 1.87 -9.00 -14.73
CA ASP A 149 1.98 -10.07 -13.75
C ASP A 149 1.74 -9.60 -12.31
N ASN A 150 1.99 -8.31 -12.05
CA ASN A 150 1.87 -7.74 -10.69
C ASN A 150 0.62 -6.90 -10.48
N THR A 151 -0.32 -6.87 -11.43
CA THR A 151 -1.63 -6.27 -11.23
C THR A 151 -2.77 -7.25 -11.51
N ASP A 152 -3.39 -7.75 -10.48
CA ASP A 152 -4.59 -8.59 -10.50
C ASP A 152 -5.89 -7.78 -10.37
N ILE A 153 -5.77 -6.49 -10.02
CA ILE A 153 -6.89 -5.58 -9.71
C ILE A 153 -7.14 -4.52 -10.79
N GLY A 154 -6.29 -4.45 -11.83
CA GLY A 154 -6.45 -3.55 -12.98
C GLY A 154 -5.46 -2.40 -13.04
N PHE A 155 -5.56 -1.58 -14.09
CA PHE A 155 -4.70 -0.42 -14.34
C PHE A 155 -5.47 0.90 -14.25
N PRO A 156 -4.83 2.00 -13.82
CA PRO A 156 -3.50 2.05 -13.21
C PRO A 156 -3.49 1.35 -11.86
N CYS A 157 -2.34 0.84 -11.42
CA CYS A 157 -2.18 0.18 -10.13
C CYS A 157 -1.02 0.81 -9.35
N TYR A 158 -1.30 1.25 -8.14
CA TYR A 158 -0.28 1.75 -7.21
C TYR A 158 0.09 0.66 -6.21
N ILE A 159 1.38 0.57 -5.91
CA ILE A 159 1.91 -0.31 -4.88
C ILE A 159 2.82 0.52 -3.96
N ILE A 160 2.53 0.53 -2.66
CA ILE A 160 3.45 1.06 -1.66
C ILE A 160 4.32 -0.09 -1.17
N VAL A 161 5.64 0.14 -1.20
CA VAL A 161 6.67 -0.84 -0.85
C VAL A 161 7.52 -0.27 0.27
N ASP A 162 7.74 -1.03 1.32
CA ASP A 162 8.55 -0.59 2.45
C ASP A 162 10.07 -0.65 2.19
N LEU A 163 10.85 -0.22 3.17
CA LEU A 163 12.30 -0.12 3.10
C LEU A 163 13.00 -1.48 2.94
N ASP A 164 12.32 -2.59 3.24
CA ASP A 164 12.82 -3.95 3.04
C ASP A 164 12.38 -4.55 1.70
N GLY A 165 11.65 -3.79 0.87
CA GLY A 165 11.11 -4.23 -0.41
C GLY A 165 9.85 -5.07 -0.29
N VAL A 166 9.09 -4.96 0.81
CA VAL A 166 7.84 -5.68 1.04
C VAL A 166 6.66 -4.80 0.65
N GLN A 167 5.71 -5.37 -0.10
CA GLN A 167 4.46 -4.70 -0.45
C GLN A 167 3.63 -4.42 0.81
N ARG A 168 3.20 -3.18 1.00
CA ARG A 168 2.37 -2.74 2.13
C ARG A 168 0.95 -2.41 1.74
N LEU A 169 0.78 -1.77 0.61
CA LEU A 169 -0.53 -1.39 0.08
C LEU A 169 -0.54 -1.59 -1.42
N LYS A 170 -1.67 -2.02 -1.98
CA LYS A 170 -1.90 -2.14 -3.41
C LYS A 170 -3.29 -1.63 -3.72
N SER A 171 -3.40 -0.70 -4.67
CA SER A 171 -4.68 -0.08 -5.02
C SER A 171 -4.75 0.23 -6.51
N ALA A 172 -5.89 -0.04 -7.14
CA ALA A 172 -6.10 0.27 -8.55
C ALA A 172 -7.07 1.44 -8.73
N GLY A 173 -6.78 2.28 -9.70
CA GLY A 173 -7.56 3.46 -10.06
C GLY A 173 -6.78 4.76 -9.92
N VAL A 174 -7.40 5.85 -10.35
CA VAL A 174 -6.81 7.19 -10.30
C VAL A 174 -6.94 7.75 -8.89
N ASN A 175 -5.86 8.32 -8.35
CA ASN A 175 -5.83 8.97 -7.02
C ASN A 175 -6.27 8.05 -5.87
N THR A 176 -5.99 6.76 -5.97
CA THR A 176 -6.33 5.77 -4.95
C THR A 176 -5.28 5.67 -3.84
N ILE A 177 -4.15 6.35 -4.00
CA ILE A 177 -3.09 6.50 -2.99
C ILE A 177 -2.81 8.00 -2.81
N THR A 178 -2.64 8.42 -1.57
CA THR A 178 -2.31 9.77 -1.14
C THR A 178 -0.95 9.80 -0.44
N ALA A 179 -0.39 10.99 -0.24
CA ALA A 179 0.80 11.16 0.59
C ALA A 179 0.59 10.71 2.04
N GLU A 180 -0.63 10.86 2.58
CA GLU A 180 -1.00 10.38 3.91
C GLU A 180 -0.95 8.86 4.00
N ASP A 181 -1.40 8.13 2.97
CA ASP A 181 -1.29 6.66 2.93
C ASP A 181 0.18 6.21 2.96
N VAL A 182 1.05 6.90 2.20
CA VAL A 182 2.50 6.62 2.20
C VAL A 182 3.11 6.86 3.58
N GLN A 183 2.75 7.96 4.23
CA GLN A 183 3.19 8.29 5.58
C GLN A 183 2.72 7.25 6.60
N GLU A 184 1.45 6.86 6.55
CA GLU A 184 0.88 5.84 7.43
C GLU A 184 1.63 4.52 7.31
N GLN A 185 1.87 4.04 6.10
CA GLN A 185 2.62 2.80 5.87
C GLN A 185 4.07 2.90 6.37
N TYR A 186 4.69 4.08 6.27
CA TYR A 186 6.02 4.30 6.82
C TYR A 186 6.03 4.21 8.35
N GLU A 187 5.06 4.83 9.02
CA GLU A 187 4.94 4.80 10.48
C GLU A 187 4.64 3.38 11.01
N ILE A 188 3.80 2.63 10.30
CA ILE A 188 3.56 1.21 10.60
C ILE A 188 4.87 0.42 10.52
N TYR A 189 5.63 0.57 9.44
CA TYR A 189 6.93 -0.08 9.27
C TYR A 189 7.90 0.24 10.42
N LEU A 190 8.03 1.52 10.80
CA LEU A 190 8.90 1.93 11.91
C LEU A 190 8.46 1.33 13.24
N SER A 191 7.16 1.27 13.49
CA SER A 191 6.59 0.70 14.72
C SER A 191 6.87 -0.81 14.83
N GLU A 192 6.74 -1.54 13.73
CA GLU A 192 7.05 -2.98 13.66
C GLU A 192 8.55 -3.24 13.91
N LYS A 193 9.42 -2.42 13.34
CA LYS A 193 10.87 -2.55 13.56
C LYS A 193 11.24 -2.27 15.02
N ALA A 194 10.65 -1.25 15.63
CA ALA A 194 10.86 -0.94 17.04
C ALA A 194 10.37 -2.07 17.96
N TRP A 195 9.19 -2.63 17.67
CA TRP A 195 8.64 -3.75 18.41
C TRP A 195 9.51 -5.01 18.31
N ASN A 196 9.95 -5.36 17.09
CA ASN A 196 10.83 -6.49 16.87
C ASN A 196 12.20 -6.35 17.57
N CYS A 197 12.72 -5.12 17.66
CA CYS A 197 13.93 -4.82 18.42
C CYS A 197 13.73 -5.05 19.92
N LEU A 198 12.60 -4.60 20.48
CA LEU A 198 12.29 -4.79 21.90
C LEU A 198 12.09 -6.26 22.27
N ILE A 199 11.45 -7.07 21.42
CA ILE A 199 11.29 -8.51 21.64
C ILE A 199 12.67 -9.19 21.65
N LYS A 200 13.54 -8.90 20.67
CA LYS A 200 14.87 -9.48 20.61
C LYS A 200 15.72 -9.10 21.84
N ALA A 201 15.68 -7.86 22.26
CA ALA A 201 16.38 -7.40 23.45
C ALA A 201 15.92 -8.10 24.76
N ASN A 202 14.64 -8.46 24.86
CA ASN A 202 14.10 -9.20 26.01
C ASN A 202 14.44 -10.70 25.97
N VAL A 203 14.66 -11.30 24.80
CA VAL A 203 15.03 -12.72 24.68
C VAL A 203 16.50 -12.93 25.02
N ASP A 204 17.38 -11.96 24.73
CA ASP A 204 18.82 -12.06 25.03
C ASP A 204 19.13 -11.87 26.54
N TYR A 205 18.12 -11.54 27.37
CA TYR A 205 18.23 -11.41 28.84
C TYR A 205 17.55 -12.57 29.60
N CYS A 206 17.00 -13.56 28.89
CA CYS A 206 16.48 -14.82 29.50
C CYS A 206 17.40 -15.98 29.20
#